data_79f8313efebb20415679dadac44ebfb0
#
_entry.id   79f8313efebb20415679dadac44ebfb0
#
_cell.length_a   1.000
_cell.length_b   1.000
_cell.length_c   1.000
_cell.angle_alpha   90.00
_cell.angle_beta   90.00
_cell.angle_gamma   90.00
#
_symmetry.space_group_name_H-M   'P 1'
#
loop_
_entity.id
_entity.type
_entity.pdbx_description
1 polymer ?
#
loop_
_entity_poly.entity_id
_entity_poly.type
_entity_poly.pdbx_seq_one_letter_code
_entity_poly.pdbx_strand_id
1 'polypeptide(L)'
;MRNEILEYFRKANGNYVSGEQISRDLNVSRTAIWKHINILKSRGYIFESSTRKGYRLIYAPNLLTPLEIASVLHTETLGKKVVYFESTPSTNEEAKKIAREGAEEGTIVVAEEQTTGRGRLTRHFYSPFAKGIWFSVIFRPTFFPMEASKSTLLAAVGVCRGIRRLGLADAGIKWPNDILYHGKKLVGMLCEMSASMEKIDYIIMGIGINTGMKEKEFPEDFRGHATSFLNEGVNVSRRDLLAAVLAELEA
;
A
#
# COMPACT_ATOMS: atom_id res chain seq x y z
N MET A 1 -5.09 -19.93 -3.12
CA MET A 1 -6.56 -20.29 -3.07
C MET A 1 -7.48 -19.06 -3.10
N ARG A 2 -7.57 -18.18 -2.05
CA ARG A 2 -8.48 -17.02 -2.06
C ARG A 2 -8.15 -16.00 -3.14
N ASN A 3 -6.86 -15.73 -3.38
CA ASN A 3 -6.38 -14.88 -4.45
C ASN A 3 -6.83 -15.40 -5.82
N GLU A 4 -6.63 -16.67 -6.06
CA GLU A 4 -6.99 -17.33 -7.31
C GLU A 4 -8.52 -17.25 -7.55
N ILE A 5 -9.33 -17.47 -6.51
CA ILE A 5 -10.80 -17.32 -6.61
C ILE A 5 -11.18 -15.86 -6.95
N LEU A 6 -10.57 -14.86 -6.32
CA LEU A 6 -10.84 -13.46 -6.65
C LEU A 6 -10.42 -13.10 -8.07
N GLU A 7 -9.33 -13.68 -8.58
CA GLU A 7 -8.91 -13.45 -9.96
C GLU A 7 -9.94 -13.91 -10.99
N TYR A 8 -10.66 -15.04 -10.76
CA TYR A 8 -11.75 -15.43 -11.64
C TYR A 8 -12.83 -14.36 -11.74
N PHE A 9 -13.20 -13.77 -10.59
CA PHE A 9 -14.20 -12.71 -10.57
C PHE A 9 -13.72 -11.40 -11.19
N ARG A 10 -12.44 -11.07 -11.05
CA ARG A 10 -11.84 -9.89 -11.70
C ARG A 10 -11.79 -10.04 -13.21
N LYS A 11 -11.30 -11.20 -13.70
CA LYS A 11 -11.27 -11.51 -15.13
C LYS A 11 -12.67 -11.53 -15.73
N ALA A 12 -13.66 -11.95 -14.97
CA ALA A 12 -15.07 -11.92 -15.38
C ALA A 12 -15.67 -10.51 -15.49
N ASN A 13 -15.00 -9.49 -14.96
CA ASN A 13 -15.37 -8.06 -15.07
C ASN A 13 -16.87 -7.80 -14.81
N GLY A 14 -17.38 -8.26 -13.66
CA GLY A 14 -18.77 -8.09 -13.25
C GLY A 14 -19.75 -9.12 -13.84
N ASN A 15 -19.27 -10.11 -14.58
CA ASN A 15 -20.09 -11.23 -15.06
C ASN A 15 -20.14 -12.36 -14.01
N TYR A 16 -21.12 -13.26 -14.17
CA TYR A 16 -21.23 -14.45 -13.33
C TYR A 16 -20.14 -15.47 -13.66
N VAL A 17 -19.59 -16.08 -12.62
CA VAL A 17 -18.62 -17.18 -12.72
C VAL A 17 -19.24 -18.41 -12.07
N SER A 18 -19.21 -19.54 -12.76
CA SER A 18 -19.69 -20.80 -12.24
C SER A 18 -18.80 -21.32 -11.11
N GLY A 19 -19.38 -21.59 -9.95
CA GLY A 19 -18.65 -22.23 -8.85
C GLY A 19 -18.12 -23.63 -9.21
N GLU A 20 -18.73 -24.30 -10.18
CA GLU A 20 -18.27 -25.59 -10.70
C GLU A 20 -17.01 -25.42 -11.57
N GLN A 21 -16.96 -24.39 -12.40
CA GLN A 21 -15.78 -24.07 -13.19
C GLN A 21 -14.59 -23.76 -12.28
N ILE A 22 -14.74 -22.86 -11.29
CA ILE A 22 -13.68 -22.53 -10.32
C ILE A 22 -13.24 -23.81 -9.57
N SER A 23 -14.19 -24.66 -9.18
CA SER A 23 -13.94 -25.94 -8.48
C SER A 23 -13.05 -26.88 -9.31
N ARG A 24 -13.36 -27.03 -10.60
CA ARG A 24 -12.55 -27.86 -11.51
C ARG A 24 -11.15 -27.28 -11.73
N ASP A 25 -11.08 -26.00 -12.07
CA ASP A 25 -9.83 -25.35 -12.46
C ASP A 25 -8.83 -25.26 -11.30
N LEU A 26 -9.33 -25.10 -10.05
CA LEU A 26 -8.52 -25.04 -8.84
C LEU A 26 -8.38 -26.40 -8.12
N ASN A 27 -8.98 -27.47 -8.67
CA ASN A 27 -9.00 -28.81 -8.08
C ASN A 27 -9.45 -28.84 -6.61
N VAL A 28 -10.57 -28.15 -6.30
CA VAL A 28 -11.15 -28.07 -4.96
C VAL A 28 -12.66 -28.33 -5.00
N SER A 29 -13.24 -28.70 -3.85
CA SER A 29 -14.69 -28.94 -3.80
C SER A 29 -15.51 -27.65 -3.93
N ARG A 30 -16.73 -27.74 -4.47
CA ARG A 30 -17.67 -26.59 -4.51
C ARG A 30 -17.97 -26.03 -3.11
N THR A 31 -17.96 -26.87 -2.08
CA THR A 31 -18.11 -26.47 -0.68
C THR A 31 -16.92 -25.61 -0.22
N ALA A 32 -15.70 -25.92 -0.67
CA ALA A 32 -14.52 -25.11 -0.38
C ALA A 32 -14.64 -23.72 -1.03
N ILE A 33 -15.08 -23.64 -2.31
CA ILE A 33 -15.34 -22.35 -2.98
C ILE A 33 -16.35 -21.52 -2.19
N TRP A 34 -17.48 -22.12 -1.80
CA TRP A 34 -18.50 -21.46 -0.99
C TRP A 34 -17.94 -20.90 0.34
N LYS A 35 -17.13 -21.70 1.06
CA LYS A 35 -16.46 -21.25 2.30
C LYS A 35 -15.56 -20.05 2.05
N HIS A 36 -14.77 -20.06 0.98
CA HIS A 36 -13.90 -18.95 0.62
C HIS A 36 -14.68 -17.68 0.25
N ILE A 37 -15.77 -17.80 -0.48
CA ILE A 37 -16.66 -16.67 -0.80
C ILE A 37 -17.28 -16.09 0.48
N ASN A 38 -17.69 -16.90 1.43
CA ASN A 38 -18.23 -16.41 2.71
C ASN A 38 -17.15 -15.69 3.54
N ILE A 39 -15.91 -16.16 3.54
CA ILE A 39 -14.80 -15.45 4.17
C ILE A 39 -14.52 -14.09 3.46
N LEU A 40 -14.63 -14.03 2.14
CA LEU A 40 -14.51 -12.77 1.42
C LEU A 40 -15.66 -11.81 1.76
N LYS A 41 -16.90 -12.32 1.85
CA LYS A 41 -18.07 -11.52 2.29
C LYS A 41 -17.86 -10.93 3.69
N SER A 42 -17.34 -11.70 4.64
CA SER A 42 -17.03 -11.19 5.98
C SER A 42 -15.91 -10.13 6.01
N ARG A 43 -15.14 -10.01 4.92
CA ARG A 43 -14.10 -9.00 4.71
C ARG A 43 -14.55 -7.79 3.87
N GLY A 44 -15.86 -7.63 3.70
CA GLY A 44 -16.45 -6.48 3.01
C GLY A 44 -16.62 -6.63 1.49
N TYR A 45 -16.29 -7.79 0.90
CA TYR A 45 -16.61 -8.06 -0.50
C TYR A 45 -18.11 -8.34 -0.65
N ILE A 46 -18.73 -7.78 -1.68
CA ILE A 46 -20.14 -8.01 -1.99
C ILE A 46 -20.25 -8.94 -3.20
N PHE A 47 -20.85 -10.10 -2.99
CA PHE A 47 -21.15 -11.07 -4.04
C PHE A 47 -22.65 -11.26 -4.19
N GLU A 48 -23.10 -11.22 -5.43
CA GLU A 48 -24.41 -11.72 -5.82
C GLU A 48 -24.30 -13.22 -6.14
N SER A 49 -25.27 -14.00 -5.74
CA SER A 49 -25.33 -15.45 -6.00
C SER A 49 -26.59 -15.83 -6.78
N SER A 50 -26.41 -16.69 -7.76
CA SER A 50 -27.49 -17.26 -8.58
C SER A 50 -27.37 -18.77 -8.61
N THR A 51 -28.46 -19.48 -8.37
CA THR A 51 -28.49 -20.94 -8.39
C THR A 51 -28.11 -21.54 -9.75
N ARG A 52 -28.35 -20.79 -10.84
CA ARG A 52 -28.08 -21.25 -12.22
C ARG A 52 -26.77 -20.71 -12.79
N LYS A 53 -26.37 -19.48 -12.41
CA LYS A 53 -25.22 -18.78 -13.02
C LYS A 53 -23.96 -18.81 -12.17
N GLY A 54 -24.07 -19.12 -10.86
CA GLY A 54 -22.95 -19.09 -9.91
C GLY A 54 -22.86 -17.77 -9.15
N TYR A 55 -21.69 -17.18 -9.08
CA TYR A 55 -21.41 -15.97 -8.29
C TYR A 55 -20.93 -14.83 -9.16
N ARG A 56 -21.25 -13.59 -8.76
CA ARG A 56 -20.76 -12.36 -9.38
C ARG A 56 -20.23 -11.43 -8.30
N LEU A 57 -19.04 -10.90 -8.48
CA LEU A 57 -18.46 -9.87 -7.60
C LEU A 57 -19.08 -8.52 -7.96
N ILE A 58 -19.77 -7.91 -7.00
CA ILE A 58 -20.41 -6.60 -7.15
C ILE A 58 -19.50 -5.49 -6.62
N TYR A 59 -18.80 -5.76 -5.49
CA TYR A 59 -17.94 -4.78 -4.84
C TYR A 59 -16.76 -5.47 -4.17
N ALA A 60 -15.57 -4.90 -4.37
CA ALA A 60 -14.36 -5.23 -3.64
C ALA A 60 -13.97 -4.03 -2.76
N PRO A 61 -13.70 -4.22 -1.46
CA PRO A 61 -13.29 -3.13 -0.60
C PRO A 61 -11.96 -2.54 -1.07
N ASN A 62 -11.82 -1.23 -0.97
CA ASN A 62 -10.58 -0.52 -1.30
C ASN A 62 -9.58 -0.61 -0.13
N LEU A 63 -9.21 -1.85 0.25
CA LEU A 63 -8.22 -2.15 1.29
C LEU A 63 -6.91 -2.63 0.66
N LEU A 64 -5.79 -2.37 1.34
CA LEU A 64 -4.44 -2.76 0.90
C LEU A 64 -4.04 -4.13 1.49
N THR A 65 -4.96 -5.09 1.47
CA THR A 65 -4.64 -6.45 1.93
C THR A 65 -3.58 -7.10 1.04
N PRO A 66 -2.81 -8.08 1.56
CA PRO A 66 -1.82 -8.80 0.75
C PRO A 66 -2.42 -9.34 -0.55
N LEU A 67 -3.69 -9.73 -0.52
CA LEU A 67 -4.45 -10.22 -1.66
C LEU A 67 -4.65 -9.13 -2.73
N GLU A 68 -5.08 -7.94 -2.31
CA GLU A 68 -5.32 -6.81 -3.22
C GLU A 68 -4.00 -6.32 -3.85
N ILE A 69 -2.94 -6.22 -3.05
CA ILE A 69 -1.61 -5.82 -3.52
C ILE A 69 -1.06 -6.83 -4.53
N ALA A 70 -1.05 -8.12 -4.19
CA ALA A 70 -0.52 -9.18 -5.06
C ALA A 70 -1.20 -9.26 -6.43
N SER A 71 -2.45 -8.79 -6.53
CA SER A 71 -3.22 -8.85 -7.78
C SER A 71 -2.79 -7.85 -8.84
N VAL A 72 -2.02 -6.83 -8.47
CA VAL A 72 -1.60 -5.73 -9.36
C VAL A 72 -0.08 -5.47 -9.32
N LEU A 73 0.64 -6.23 -8.48
CA LEU A 73 2.06 -6.03 -8.27
C LEU A 73 2.89 -6.79 -9.32
N HIS A 74 3.81 -6.07 -9.99
CA HIS A 74 4.69 -6.60 -11.03
C HIS A 74 6.18 -6.48 -10.69
N THR A 75 6.54 -6.05 -9.48
CA THR A 75 7.91 -5.99 -8.97
C THR A 75 8.56 -7.37 -8.86
N GLU A 76 9.88 -7.45 -8.81
CA GLU A 76 10.62 -8.69 -8.58
C GLU A 76 10.86 -8.94 -7.08
N THR A 77 11.16 -7.88 -6.32
CA THR A 77 11.54 -7.93 -4.89
C THR A 77 10.57 -7.17 -4.01
N LEU A 78 10.32 -5.88 -4.30
CA LEU A 78 9.53 -5.02 -3.43
C LEU A 78 8.06 -5.45 -3.35
N GLY A 79 7.57 -5.64 -2.14
CA GLY A 79 6.16 -5.98 -1.89
C GLY A 79 5.79 -7.44 -2.14
N LYS A 80 6.73 -8.34 -2.46
CA LYS A 80 6.44 -9.79 -2.54
C LYS A 80 6.04 -10.37 -1.19
N LYS A 81 6.58 -9.84 -0.10
CA LYS A 81 6.18 -10.13 1.27
C LYS A 81 5.47 -8.92 1.83
N VAL A 82 4.22 -9.11 2.25
CA VAL A 82 3.35 -8.05 2.80
C VAL A 82 2.90 -8.45 4.20
N VAL A 83 3.24 -7.62 5.18
CA VAL A 83 2.69 -7.68 6.54
C VAL A 83 1.62 -6.61 6.64
N TYR A 84 0.40 -7.02 6.91
CA TYR A 84 -0.79 -6.15 6.87
C TYR A 84 -1.43 -5.98 8.25
N PHE A 85 -1.78 -4.75 8.55
CA PHE A 85 -2.53 -4.36 9.74
C PHE A 85 -3.78 -3.56 9.36
N GLU A 86 -4.89 -3.83 10.00
CA GLU A 86 -6.05 -2.94 9.90
C GLU A 86 -5.76 -1.63 10.64
N SER A 87 -5.12 -1.70 11.83
CA SER A 87 -4.66 -0.56 12.59
C SER A 87 -3.38 -0.92 13.35
N THR A 88 -2.42 -0.01 13.39
CA THR A 88 -1.17 -0.15 14.15
C THR A 88 -0.71 1.21 14.65
N PRO A 89 0.11 1.29 15.70
CA PRO A 89 0.74 2.56 16.09
C PRO A 89 1.55 3.20 14.96
N SER A 90 2.40 2.44 14.28
CA SER A 90 3.26 2.93 13.19
C SER A 90 3.80 1.78 12.34
N THR A 91 3.67 1.88 11.02
CA THR A 91 4.25 0.90 10.09
C THR A 91 5.78 0.84 10.18
N ASN A 92 6.45 1.97 10.48
CA ASN A 92 7.90 1.99 10.71
C ASN A 92 8.30 1.18 11.96
N GLU A 93 7.55 1.29 13.06
CA GLU A 93 7.86 0.53 14.28
C GLU A 93 7.67 -0.97 14.04
N GLU A 94 6.60 -1.38 13.36
CA GLU A 94 6.39 -2.79 13.01
C GLU A 94 7.47 -3.28 12.03
N ALA A 95 7.84 -2.47 11.03
CA ALA A 95 8.91 -2.80 10.09
C ALA A 95 10.26 -2.97 10.80
N LYS A 96 10.61 -2.09 11.75
CA LYS A 96 11.83 -2.24 12.57
C LYS A 96 11.84 -3.54 13.37
N LYS A 97 10.69 -3.91 13.95
CA LYS A 97 10.55 -5.13 14.73
C LYS A 97 10.85 -6.36 13.86
N ILE A 98 10.14 -6.51 12.75
CA ILE A 98 10.34 -7.68 11.87
C ILE A 98 11.70 -7.65 11.15
N ALA A 99 12.28 -6.46 10.87
CA ALA A 99 13.63 -6.35 10.31
C ALA A 99 14.70 -6.90 11.26
N ARG A 100 14.57 -6.68 12.58
CA ARG A 100 15.43 -7.29 13.61
C ARG A 100 15.27 -8.80 13.70
N GLU A 101 14.08 -9.31 13.41
CA GLU A 101 13.76 -10.75 13.36
C GLU A 101 14.20 -11.41 12.04
N GLY A 102 14.84 -10.66 11.14
CA GLY A 102 15.41 -11.19 9.89
C GLY A 102 14.48 -11.11 8.67
N ALA A 103 13.46 -10.27 8.70
CA ALA A 103 12.63 -10.07 7.51
C ALA A 103 13.49 -9.71 6.28
N GLU A 104 13.16 -10.30 5.14
CA GLU A 104 13.90 -10.14 3.89
C GLU A 104 13.77 -8.72 3.33
N GLU A 105 14.77 -8.34 2.52
CA GLU A 105 14.70 -7.13 1.71
C GLU A 105 13.43 -7.09 0.86
N GLY A 106 12.89 -5.90 0.65
CA GLY A 106 11.66 -5.71 -0.11
C GLY A 106 10.38 -6.07 0.62
N THR A 107 10.46 -6.61 1.86
CA THR A 107 9.26 -6.80 2.69
C THR A 107 8.61 -5.44 2.97
N ILE A 108 7.30 -5.34 2.77
CA ILE A 108 6.53 -4.14 3.11
C ILE A 108 5.60 -4.40 4.29
N VAL A 109 5.50 -3.40 5.15
CA VAL A 109 4.48 -3.32 6.20
C VAL A 109 3.46 -2.29 5.79
N VAL A 110 2.19 -2.67 5.72
CA VAL A 110 1.08 -1.83 5.28
C VAL A 110 0.01 -1.77 6.36
N ALA A 111 -0.53 -0.58 6.60
CA ALA A 111 -1.66 -0.42 7.51
C ALA A 111 -2.78 0.41 6.86
N GLU A 112 -4.03 0.10 7.24
CA GLU A 112 -5.17 0.96 6.87
C GLU A 112 -5.21 2.23 7.72
N GLU A 113 -4.72 2.15 8.96
CA GLU A 113 -4.66 3.24 9.91
C GLU A 113 -3.35 3.22 10.70
N GLN A 114 -2.80 4.40 11.02
CA GLN A 114 -1.77 4.53 12.05
C GLN A 114 -2.29 5.43 13.18
N THR A 115 -2.33 4.89 14.40
CA THR A 115 -2.83 5.62 15.58
C THR A 115 -1.82 6.65 16.11
N THR A 116 -0.53 6.41 15.90
CA THR A 116 0.58 7.31 16.27
C THR A 116 1.57 7.46 15.12
N GLY A 117 1.04 7.74 13.91
CA GLY A 117 1.85 7.95 12.72
C GLY A 117 2.95 9.01 12.94
N ARG A 118 4.18 8.72 12.52
CA ARG A 118 5.37 9.52 12.82
C ARG A 118 5.91 10.22 11.58
N GLY A 119 6.29 11.47 11.77
CA GLY A 119 7.09 12.24 10.84
C GLY A 119 8.46 12.58 11.43
N ARG A 120 9.27 13.37 10.72
CA ARG A 120 10.57 13.85 11.21
C ARG A 120 10.41 14.78 12.42
N LEU A 121 11.42 14.79 13.29
CA LEU A 121 11.48 15.67 14.46
C LEU A 121 10.25 15.54 15.36
N THR A 122 9.84 14.30 15.63
CA THR A 122 8.68 13.96 16.50
C THR A 122 7.33 14.50 16.04
N ARG A 123 7.23 15.04 14.82
CA ARG A 123 5.95 15.50 14.25
C ARG A 123 5.00 14.33 14.05
N HIS A 124 3.73 14.56 14.29
CA HIS A 124 2.69 13.58 13.99
C HIS A 124 2.38 13.55 12.50
N PHE A 125 2.13 12.34 11.95
CA PHE A 125 1.64 12.14 10.59
C PHE A 125 0.23 11.54 10.67
N TYR A 126 -0.77 12.33 10.32
CA TYR A 126 -2.17 11.92 10.39
C TYR A 126 -2.48 10.84 9.36
N SER A 127 -2.92 9.66 9.83
CA SER A 127 -3.06 8.46 9.01
C SER A 127 -4.38 7.75 9.26
N PRO A 128 -5.55 8.37 8.91
CA PRO A 128 -6.85 7.80 9.21
C PRO A 128 -7.16 6.58 8.35
N PHE A 129 -8.08 5.73 8.85
CA PHE A 129 -8.46 4.46 8.23
C PHE A 129 -8.87 4.60 6.77
N ALA A 130 -8.21 3.85 5.89
CA ALA A 130 -8.50 3.72 4.45
C ALA A 130 -8.53 5.05 3.65
N LYS A 131 -7.92 6.14 4.18
CA LYS A 131 -7.89 7.46 3.52
C LYS A 131 -6.58 7.78 2.81
N GLY A 132 -5.60 6.91 2.94
CA GLY A 132 -4.28 7.05 2.32
C GLY A 132 -3.60 5.71 2.13
N ILE A 133 -2.35 5.74 1.75
CA ILE A 133 -1.46 4.58 1.69
C ILE A 133 -0.39 4.80 2.74
N TRP A 134 -0.43 4.01 3.81
CA TRP A 134 0.50 4.05 4.92
C TRP A 134 1.33 2.79 4.91
N PHE A 135 2.60 2.88 4.51
CA PHE A 135 3.44 1.70 4.40
C PHE A 135 4.90 2.01 4.70
N SER A 136 5.64 0.96 5.01
CA SER A 136 7.08 1.01 5.22
C SER A 136 7.74 -0.12 4.45
N VAL A 137 8.87 0.16 3.79
CA VAL A 137 9.67 -0.82 3.06
C VAL A 137 10.94 -1.10 3.85
N ILE A 138 11.34 -2.37 3.91
CA ILE A 138 12.61 -2.81 4.49
C ILE A 138 13.62 -2.94 3.37
N PHE A 139 14.73 -2.18 3.45
CA PHE A 139 15.88 -2.30 2.58
C PHE A 139 17.10 -2.80 3.34
N ARG A 140 17.95 -3.59 2.67
CA ARG A 140 19.23 -4.09 3.20
C ARG A 140 20.37 -3.75 2.25
N PRO A 141 20.70 -2.45 2.14
CA PRO A 141 21.70 -2.00 1.18
C PRO A 141 23.10 -2.43 1.57
N THR A 142 23.97 -2.54 0.56
CA THR A 142 25.38 -2.89 0.72
C THR A 142 26.33 -1.68 0.74
N PHE A 143 25.81 -0.46 0.57
CA PHE A 143 26.61 0.76 0.63
C PHE A 143 26.91 1.19 2.08
N PHE A 144 27.89 2.06 2.26
CA PHE A 144 28.32 2.52 3.59
C PHE A 144 27.30 3.44 4.28
N PRO A 145 27.25 3.44 5.64
CA PRO A 145 26.28 4.25 6.41
C PRO A 145 26.28 5.76 6.09
N MET A 146 27.45 6.33 5.73
CA MET A 146 27.55 7.75 5.35
C MET A 146 26.76 8.10 4.07
N GLU A 147 26.40 7.12 3.26
CA GLU A 147 25.59 7.30 2.05
C GLU A 147 24.09 7.19 2.30
N ALA A 148 23.67 6.73 3.49
CA ALA A 148 22.27 6.49 3.83
C ALA A 148 21.35 7.71 3.67
N SER A 149 21.90 8.93 3.78
CA SER A 149 21.16 10.16 3.55
C SER A 149 20.58 10.28 2.13
N LYS A 150 21.23 9.65 1.14
CA LYS A 150 20.78 9.59 -0.26
C LYS A 150 19.50 8.76 -0.42
N SER A 151 19.27 7.77 0.45
CA SER A 151 18.13 6.85 0.36
C SER A 151 16.78 7.57 0.38
N THR A 152 16.66 8.62 1.20
CA THR A 152 15.40 9.41 1.25
C THR A 152 15.15 10.13 -0.08
N LEU A 153 16.19 10.65 -0.71
CA LEU A 153 16.05 11.36 -1.98
C LEU A 153 15.74 10.40 -3.13
N LEU A 154 16.40 9.24 -3.18
CA LEU A 154 16.11 8.19 -4.16
C LEU A 154 14.67 7.70 -4.02
N ALA A 155 14.23 7.44 -2.78
CA ALA A 155 12.84 7.08 -2.52
C ALA A 155 11.87 8.19 -2.96
N ALA A 156 12.21 9.47 -2.73
CA ALA A 156 11.37 10.58 -3.17
C ALA A 156 11.22 10.62 -4.70
N VAL A 157 12.27 10.31 -5.45
CA VAL A 157 12.21 10.24 -6.91
C VAL A 157 11.27 9.11 -7.36
N GLY A 158 11.44 7.89 -6.83
CA GLY A 158 10.57 6.75 -7.16
C GLY A 158 9.11 7.03 -6.81
N VAL A 159 8.83 7.50 -5.60
CA VAL A 159 7.46 7.85 -5.18
C VAL A 159 6.86 8.95 -6.07
N CYS A 160 7.62 10.00 -6.38
CA CYS A 160 7.17 11.10 -7.23
C CYS A 160 6.83 10.62 -8.65
N ARG A 161 7.64 9.73 -9.23
CA ARG A 161 7.37 9.11 -10.54
C ARG A 161 6.10 8.28 -10.53
N GLY A 162 5.91 7.42 -9.51
CA GLY A 162 4.70 6.62 -9.36
C GLY A 162 3.43 7.48 -9.25
N ILE A 163 3.49 8.58 -8.50
CA ILE A 163 2.40 9.56 -8.37
C ILE A 163 2.07 10.22 -9.72
N ARG A 164 3.08 10.68 -10.44
CA ARG A 164 2.90 11.34 -11.74
C ARG A 164 2.22 10.44 -12.77
N ARG A 165 2.55 9.16 -12.77
CA ARG A 165 1.91 8.16 -13.65
C ARG A 165 0.41 8.00 -13.37
N LEU A 166 -0.04 8.26 -12.16
CA LEU A 166 -1.42 8.05 -11.73
C LEU A 166 -2.26 9.36 -11.69
N GLY A 167 -1.85 10.38 -12.43
CA GLY A 167 -2.68 11.54 -12.74
C GLY A 167 -2.26 12.87 -12.11
N LEU A 168 -1.25 12.90 -11.21
CA LEU A 168 -0.73 14.15 -10.64
C LEU A 168 0.65 14.49 -11.26
N ALA A 169 0.65 14.82 -12.56
CA ALA A 169 1.86 15.04 -13.35
C ALA A 169 2.79 16.12 -12.80
N ASP A 170 2.24 17.16 -12.17
CA ASP A 170 2.99 18.30 -11.62
C ASP A 170 3.45 18.09 -10.16
N ALA A 171 3.29 16.87 -9.61
CA ALA A 171 3.83 16.56 -8.30
C ALA A 171 5.35 16.81 -8.26
N GLY A 172 5.82 17.50 -7.22
CA GLY A 172 7.20 17.91 -7.07
C GLY A 172 7.79 17.52 -5.72
N ILE A 173 9.11 17.25 -5.70
CA ILE A 173 9.83 16.90 -4.48
C ILE A 173 10.16 18.20 -3.71
N LYS A 174 9.71 18.28 -2.46
CA LYS A 174 10.20 19.25 -1.48
C LYS A 174 11.25 18.56 -0.63
N TRP A 175 12.50 18.93 -0.88
CA TRP A 175 13.62 18.38 -0.13
C TRP A 175 13.45 18.56 1.40
N PRO A 176 13.84 17.58 2.21
CA PRO A 176 14.45 16.31 1.82
C PRO A 176 13.45 15.13 1.69
N ASN A 177 12.21 15.24 2.12
CA ASN A 177 11.36 14.07 2.39
C ASN A 177 9.86 14.26 2.15
N ASP A 178 9.45 15.31 1.48
CA ASP A 178 8.05 15.55 1.17
C ASP A 178 7.82 15.60 -0.35
N ILE A 179 6.63 15.22 -0.80
CA ILE A 179 6.17 15.50 -2.15
C ILE A 179 4.98 16.45 -2.04
N LEU A 180 5.03 17.52 -2.81
CA LEU A 180 3.99 18.52 -2.88
C LEU A 180 3.25 18.43 -4.22
N TYR A 181 1.99 18.84 -4.18
CA TYR A 181 1.20 19.15 -5.35
C TYR A 181 0.53 20.52 -5.14
N HIS A 182 0.71 21.46 -6.08
CA HIS A 182 0.26 22.85 -5.97
C HIS A 182 0.68 23.52 -4.64
N GLY A 183 1.90 23.25 -4.18
CA GLY A 183 2.44 23.80 -2.92
C GLY A 183 1.94 23.13 -1.64
N LYS A 184 0.98 22.21 -1.70
CA LYS A 184 0.42 21.48 -0.56
C LYS A 184 1.03 20.08 -0.43
N LYS A 185 1.22 19.61 0.80
CA LYS A 185 1.82 18.30 1.08
C LYS A 185 0.88 17.16 0.69
N LEU A 186 1.32 16.33 -0.25
CA LEU A 186 0.66 15.11 -0.70
C LEU A 186 1.27 13.86 -0.05
N VAL A 187 2.60 13.85 0.11
CA VAL A 187 3.35 12.71 0.68
C VAL A 187 4.32 13.18 1.73
N GLY A 188 4.47 12.38 2.78
CA GLY A 188 5.55 12.47 3.75
C GLY A 188 6.34 11.16 3.81
N MET A 189 7.66 11.26 3.91
CA MET A 189 8.55 10.11 4.05
C MET A 189 9.38 10.21 5.31
N LEU A 190 9.65 9.06 5.94
CA LEU A 190 10.50 8.94 7.13
C LEU A 190 11.47 7.78 6.96
N CYS A 191 12.74 8.09 6.79
CA CYS A 191 13.81 7.12 6.74
C CYS A 191 14.39 6.92 8.14
N GLU A 192 14.45 5.67 8.59
CA GLU A 192 15.10 5.26 9.83
C GLU A 192 16.03 4.08 9.52
N MET A 193 17.18 3.99 10.16
CA MET A 193 18.13 2.90 9.92
C MET A 193 18.68 2.31 11.21
N SER A 194 19.14 1.06 11.12
CA SER A 194 20.05 0.43 12.05
C SER A 194 21.37 0.18 11.33
N ALA A 195 22.46 0.64 11.91
CA ALA A 195 23.77 0.50 11.32
C ALA A 195 24.86 0.42 12.41
N SER A 196 25.95 -0.28 12.10
CA SER A 196 27.24 -0.16 12.78
C SER A 196 28.12 0.89 12.07
N MET A 197 29.38 1.05 12.49
CA MET A 197 30.31 1.94 11.78
C MET A 197 30.62 1.47 10.35
N GLU A 198 30.55 0.16 10.10
CA GLU A 198 31.04 -0.45 8.85
C GLU A 198 29.90 -0.85 7.91
N LYS A 199 28.70 -1.12 8.43
CA LYS A 199 27.58 -1.63 7.63
C LYS A 199 26.22 -1.14 8.10
N ILE A 200 25.28 -1.13 7.18
CA ILE A 200 23.87 -0.94 7.45
C ILE A 200 23.23 -2.32 7.67
N ASP A 201 22.54 -2.53 8.79
CA ASP A 201 21.77 -3.74 9.02
C ASP A 201 20.46 -3.71 8.23
N TYR A 202 19.77 -2.56 8.26
CA TYR A 202 18.56 -2.29 7.48
C TYR A 202 18.25 -0.79 7.45
N ILE A 203 17.52 -0.40 6.42
CA ILE A 203 16.84 0.89 6.30
C ILE A 203 15.34 0.63 6.28
N ILE A 204 14.59 1.38 7.07
CA ILE A 204 13.13 1.42 7.01
C ILE A 204 12.72 2.72 6.34
N MET A 205 12.08 2.62 5.20
CA MET A 205 11.55 3.76 4.47
C MET A 205 10.03 3.83 4.65
N GLY A 206 9.57 4.64 5.59
CA GLY A 206 8.15 4.92 5.79
C GLY A 206 7.65 5.94 4.78
N ILE A 207 6.51 5.65 4.17
CA ILE A 207 5.89 6.46 3.12
C ILE A 207 4.41 6.58 3.42
N GLY A 208 3.93 7.82 3.57
CA GLY A 208 2.51 8.14 3.74
C GLY A 208 2.01 8.97 2.57
N ILE A 209 1.03 8.45 1.80
CA ILE A 209 0.45 9.11 0.63
C ILE A 209 -1.02 9.42 0.91
N ASN A 210 -1.41 10.68 0.84
CA ASN A 210 -2.80 11.09 1.00
C ASN A 210 -3.58 10.82 -0.29
N THR A 211 -4.59 9.94 -0.22
CA THR A 211 -5.39 9.59 -1.42
C THR A 211 -6.83 10.05 -1.33
N GLY A 212 -7.54 9.70 -0.26
CA GLY A 212 -9.00 9.83 -0.17
C GLY A 212 -9.51 10.80 0.90
N MET A 213 -8.66 11.66 1.48
CA MET A 213 -9.07 12.69 2.44
C MET A 213 -9.61 13.91 1.71
N LYS A 214 -10.78 14.41 2.13
CA LYS A 214 -11.28 15.73 1.76
C LYS A 214 -10.60 16.79 2.62
N GLU A 215 -10.51 18.03 2.14
CA GLU A 215 -9.81 19.11 2.85
C GLU A 215 -10.29 19.28 4.30
N LYS A 216 -11.59 19.20 4.54
CA LYS A 216 -12.20 19.30 5.88
C LYS A 216 -11.90 18.13 6.83
N GLU A 217 -11.43 16.99 6.30
CA GLU A 217 -11.07 15.80 7.09
C GLU A 217 -9.65 15.88 7.63
N PHE A 218 -8.82 16.80 7.10
CA PHE A 218 -7.50 17.08 7.69
C PHE A 218 -7.67 17.80 9.04
N PRO A 219 -6.83 17.48 10.04
CA PRO A 219 -6.73 18.28 11.26
C PRO A 219 -6.47 19.77 10.94
N GLU A 220 -6.94 20.67 11.81
CA GLU A 220 -6.88 22.12 11.56
C GLU A 220 -5.47 22.62 11.22
N ASP A 221 -4.45 22.11 11.92
CA ASP A 221 -3.05 22.47 11.69
C ASP A 221 -2.51 22.08 10.30
N PHE A 222 -3.19 21.16 9.60
CA PHE A 222 -2.80 20.68 8.27
C PHE A 222 -3.68 21.23 7.14
N ARG A 223 -4.85 21.81 7.47
CA ARG A 223 -5.74 22.42 6.46
C ARG A 223 -5.02 23.54 5.72
N GLY A 224 -5.20 23.59 4.40
CA GLY A 224 -4.49 24.55 3.55
C GLY A 224 -3.02 24.19 3.26
N HIS A 225 -2.39 23.34 4.05
CA HIS A 225 -0.97 22.92 3.88
C HIS A 225 -0.82 21.48 3.38
N ALA A 226 -1.87 20.66 3.47
CA ALA A 226 -1.92 19.29 2.97
C ALA A 226 -2.98 19.13 1.89
N THR A 227 -2.78 18.15 1.00
CA THR A 227 -3.73 17.77 -0.03
C THR A 227 -3.77 16.24 -0.19
N SER A 228 -4.69 15.77 -1.03
CA SER A 228 -4.84 14.37 -1.41
C SER A 228 -5.19 14.26 -2.89
N PHE A 229 -5.06 13.07 -3.48
CA PHE A 229 -5.52 12.81 -4.85
C PHE A 229 -6.98 13.23 -5.05
N LEU A 230 -7.85 12.92 -4.09
CA LEU A 230 -9.28 13.27 -4.15
C LEU A 230 -9.52 14.80 -4.17
N ASN A 231 -8.75 15.56 -3.38
CA ASN A 231 -8.85 17.03 -3.38
C ASN A 231 -8.38 17.65 -4.69
N GLU A 232 -7.46 16.98 -5.39
CA GLU A 232 -6.94 17.41 -6.68
C GLU A 232 -7.77 16.82 -7.86
N GLY A 233 -8.97 16.28 -7.56
CA GLY A 233 -9.90 15.77 -8.57
C GLY A 233 -9.57 14.40 -9.15
N VAL A 234 -8.58 13.70 -8.60
CA VAL A 234 -8.18 12.38 -9.08
C VAL A 234 -8.68 11.29 -8.13
N ASN A 235 -9.54 10.41 -8.65
CA ASN A 235 -10.00 9.22 -7.91
C ASN A 235 -9.08 8.04 -8.22
N VAL A 236 -7.99 7.93 -7.47
CA VAL A 236 -6.97 6.88 -7.68
C VAL A 236 -7.31 5.60 -6.93
N SER A 237 -7.06 4.45 -7.56
CA SER A 237 -7.06 3.16 -6.87
C SER A 237 -5.82 3.06 -5.97
N ARG A 238 -6.03 2.85 -4.66
CA ARG A 238 -4.93 2.79 -3.68
C ARG A 238 -3.92 1.67 -3.99
N ARG A 239 -4.41 0.48 -4.37
CA ARG A 239 -3.55 -0.66 -4.71
C ARG A 239 -2.73 -0.40 -5.99
N ASP A 240 -3.35 0.22 -7.02
CA ASP A 240 -2.67 0.50 -8.29
C ASP A 240 -1.61 1.60 -8.09
N LEU A 241 -1.89 2.60 -7.25
CA LEU A 241 -0.92 3.62 -6.87
C LEU A 241 0.24 3.01 -6.06
N LEU A 242 -0.05 2.13 -5.08
CA LEU A 242 1.00 1.44 -4.33
C LEU A 242 1.87 0.59 -5.26
N ALA A 243 1.27 -0.16 -6.18
CA ALA A 243 2.01 -0.98 -7.16
C ALA A 243 2.89 -0.11 -8.08
N ALA A 244 2.37 1.02 -8.58
CA ALA A 244 3.14 1.96 -9.38
C ALA A 244 4.31 2.57 -8.60
N VAL A 245 4.10 2.94 -7.35
CA VAL A 245 5.15 3.46 -6.46
C VAL A 245 6.21 2.40 -6.19
N LEU A 246 5.83 1.17 -5.86
CA LEU A 246 6.78 0.08 -5.61
C LEU A 246 7.59 -0.26 -6.87
N ALA A 247 6.99 -0.25 -8.05
CA ALA A 247 7.70 -0.46 -9.31
C ALA A 247 8.75 0.63 -9.59
N GLU A 248 8.44 1.90 -9.30
CA GLU A 248 9.40 3.02 -9.46
C GLU A 248 10.47 3.06 -8.36
N LEU A 249 10.19 2.50 -7.18
CA LEU A 249 11.19 2.35 -6.11
C LEU A 249 12.17 1.22 -6.40
N GLU A 250 11.75 0.21 -7.16
CA GLU A 250 12.58 -0.94 -7.54
C GLU A 250 13.49 -0.62 -8.74
N ALA A 251 13.06 0.26 -9.65
CA ALA A 251 13.77 0.65 -10.88
C ALA A 251 14.93 1.63 -10.61
#